data_ec4cfa6eab050ecc2585ade944556867
#
_entry.id   ec4cfa6eab050ecc2585ade944556867
#
_cell.length_a   1.000
_cell.length_b   1.000
_cell.length_c   1.000
_cell.angle_alpha   90.00
_cell.angle_beta   90.00
_cell.angle_gamma   90.00
#
_symmetry.space_group_name_H-M   'P 1'
#
loop_
_entity.id
_entity.type
_entity.pdbx_description
1 polymer ?
#
loop_
_entity_poly.entity_id
_entity_poly.type
_entity_poly.pdbx_seq_one_letter_code
_entity_poly.pdbx_strand_id
1 'polypeptide(L)'
;MCQIFAGQDPASYQSETRSLRLNGQSTSIRLETAFWEMLDTIAAAEDFTTPGLLSKLHSEVLELHGEARNFTSLLRCACLQHLRREAGLLDVAPIAAE
;
A
#
# COMPACT_ATOMS: atom_id res chain seq x y z
N MET A 1 -17.03 -5.83 20.75
CA MET A 1 -16.40 -5.14 19.60
C MET A 1 -15.01 -4.59 19.91
N CYS A 2 -14.82 -3.89 21.02
CA CYS A 2 -13.49 -3.37 21.37
C CYS A 2 -12.44 -4.46 21.50
N GLN A 3 -12.84 -5.66 21.96
CA GLN A 3 -11.90 -6.78 22.08
C GLN A 3 -11.39 -7.27 20.73
N ILE A 4 -12.20 -7.15 19.68
CA ILE A 4 -11.77 -7.54 18.33
C ILE A 4 -10.65 -6.63 17.85
N PHE A 5 -10.79 -5.34 18.08
CA PHE A 5 -9.78 -4.38 17.64
C PHE A 5 -8.58 -4.32 18.60
N ALA A 6 -8.86 -4.28 19.89
CA ALA A 6 -7.80 -4.21 20.90
C ALA A 6 -7.01 -5.51 21.04
N GLY A 7 -7.65 -6.63 20.71
CA GLY A 7 -7.02 -7.94 20.81
C GLY A 7 -6.24 -8.39 19.60
N GLN A 8 -5.90 -7.48 18.67
CA GLN A 8 -5.07 -7.82 17.52
C GLN A 8 -3.73 -8.37 17.98
N ASP A 9 -3.18 -9.29 17.18
CA ASP A 9 -1.85 -9.83 17.44
C ASP A 9 -0.83 -8.68 17.40
N PRO A 10 -0.08 -8.47 18.48
CA PRO A 10 0.93 -7.39 18.50
C PRO A 10 1.92 -7.45 17.34
N ALA A 11 2.21 -8.65 16.83
CA ALA A 11 3.11 -8.78 15.68
C ALA A 11 2.58 -8.06 14.44
N SER A 12 1.27 -7.95 14.30
CA SER A 12 0.66 -7.36 13.11
C SER A 12 0.84 -5.84 13.03
N TYR A 13 0.97 -5.17 14.19
CA TYR A 13 1.17 -3.72 14.18
C TYR A 13 2.59 -3.29 14.55
N GLN A 14 3.53 -4.25 14.59
CA GLN A 14 4.94 -3.91 14.66
C GLN A 14 5.40 -3.37 13.32
N SER A 15 6.33 -2.42 13.35
CA SER A 15 6.89 -1.87 12.12
C SER A 15 7.93 -2.79 11.54
N GLU A 16 7.92 -2.89 10.21
CA GLU A 16 8.91 -3.63 9.45
C GLU A 16 9.45 -2.70 8.38
N THR A 17 10.77 -2.64 8.25
CA THR A 17 11.42 -1.83 7.22
C THR A 17 11.87 -2.75 6.09
N ARG A 18 11.50 -2.42 4.87
CA ARG A 18 11.97 -3.14 3.69
C ARG A 18 12.79 -2.19 2.82
N SER A 19 13.93 -2.67 2.35
CA SER A 19 14.76 -1.96 1.39
C SER A 19 14.33 -2.38 0.00
N LEU A 20 13.98 -1.41 -0.82
CA LEU A 20 13.41 -1.64 -2.14
C LEU A 20 14.08 -0.74 -3.15
N ARG A 21 13.95 -1.10 -4.43
CA ARG A 21 14.28 -0.19 -5.51
C ARG A 21 12.98 0.36 -6.09
N LEU A 22 12.82 1.66 -6.00
CA LEU A 22 11.69 2.36 -6.62
C LEU A 22 12.22 3.12 -7.82
N ASN A 23 11.88 2.62 -9.02
CA ASN A 23 12.31 3.24 -10.26
C ASN A 23 13.83 3.47 -10.32
N GLY A 24 14.57 2.45 -9.89
CA GLY A 24 16.03 2.46 -9.96
C GLY A 24 16.72 3.07 -8.76
N GLN A 25 16.00 3.66 -7.81
CA GLN A 25 16.59 4.25 -6.61
C GLN A 25 16.37 3.35 -5.40
N SER A 26 17.43 3.13 -4.64
CA SER A 26 17.33 2.39 -3.39
C SER A 26 16.58 3.23 -2.36
N THR A 27 15.55 2.65 -1.76
CA THR A 27 14.69 3.32 -0.81
C THR A 27 14.36 2.36 0.32
N SER A 28 14.29 2.86 1.55
CA SER A 28 13.81 2.09 2.69
C SER A 28 12.43 2.60 3.08
N ILE A 29 11.48 1.68 3.21
CA ILE A 29 10.12 2.01 3.58
C ILE A 29 9.78 1.25 4.85
N ARG A 30 9.22 1.97 5.82
CA ARG A 30 8.81 1.40 7.09
C ARG A 30 7.29 1.44 7.20
N LEU A 31 6.70 0.26 7.33
CA LEU A 31 5.25 0.09 7.50
C LEU A 31 4.99 -0.96 8.55
N GLU A 32 3.82 -0.90 9.14
CA GLU A 32 3.36 -1.98 10.00
C GLU A 32 3.26 -3.28 9.21
N THR A 33 3.55 -4.39 9.86
CA THR A 33 3.56 -5.71 9.21
C THR A 33 2.23 -6.00 8.51
N ALA A 34 1.11 -5.62 9.11
CA ALA A 34 -0.21 -5.83 8.51
C ALA A 34 -0.33 -5.16 7.14
N PHE A 35 0.24 -3.97 6.97
CA PHE A 35 0.21 -3.30 5.68
C PHE A 35 1.12 -3.97 4.66
N TRP A 36 2.29 -4.46 5.10
CA TRP A 36 3.15 -5.22 4.20
C TRP A 36 2.47 -6.49 3.70
N GLU A 37 1.79 -7.21 4.60
CA GLU A 37 1.04 -8.40 4.22
C GLU A 37 -0.05 -8.08 3.21
N MET A 38 -0.75 -6.97 3.41
CA MET A 38 -1.79 -6.55 2.46
C MET A 38 -1.19 -6.18 1.10
N LEU A 39 -0.07 -5.46 1.11
CA LEU A 39 0.61 -5.10 -0.14
C LEU A 39 1.12 -6.34 -0.87
N ASP A 40 1.64 -7.32 -0.14
CA ASP A 40 2.05 -8.59 -0.74
C ASP A 40 0.86 -9.30 -1.38
N THR A 41 -0.30 -9.26 -0.74
CA THR A 41 -1.53 -9.85 -1.26
C THR A 41 -2.00 -9.13 -2.53
N ILE A 42 -2.00 -7.81 -2.50
CA ILE A 42 -2.40 -7.00 -3.67
C ILE A 42 -1.46 -7.28 -4.86
N ALA A 43 -0.16 -7.30 -4.59
CA ALA A 43 0.83 -7.55 -5.62
C ALA A 43 0.61 -8.90 -6.27
N ALA A 44 0.41 -9.95 -5.46
CA ALA A 44 0.18 -11.30 -5.97
C ALA A 44 -1.08 -11.37 -6.83
N ALA A 45 -2.14 -10.68 -6.42
CA ALA A 45 -3.40 -10.66 -7.16
C ALA A 45 -3.27 -9.96 -8.51
N GLU A 46 -2.34 -9.02 -8.62
CA GLU A 46 -2.13 -8.24 -9.85
C GLU A 46 -0.93 -8.73 -10.66
N ASP A 47 -0.38 -9.89 -10.32
CA ASP A 47 0.79 -10.48 -10.98
C ASP A 47 2.05 -9.60 -10.89
N PHE A 48 2.18 -8.86 -9.81
CA PHE A 48 3.39 -8.10 -9.50
C PHE A 48 4.16 -8.74 -8.36
N THR A 49 5.45 -8.44 -8.29
CA THR A 49 6.17 -8.55 -7.03
C THR A 49 5.83 -7.31 -6.20
N THR A 50 6.01 -7.39 -4.89
CA THR A 50 5.73 -6.22 -4.03
C THR A 50 6.59 -5.02 -4.42
N PRO A 51 7.91 -5.15 -4.63
CA PRO A 51 8.69 -4.01 -5.12
C PRO A 51 8.19 -3.49 -6.47
N GLY A 52 7.77 -4.38 -7.35
CA GLY A 52 7.22 -3.98 -8.65
C GLY A 52 5.93 -3.18 -8.51
N LEU A 53 5.03 -3.62 -7.63
CA LEU A 53 3.81 -2.89 -7.34
C LEU A 53 4.11 -1.50 -6.80
N LEU A 54 5.03 -1.40 -5.84
CA LEU A 54 5.39 -0.13 -5.25
C LEU A 54 6.03 0.82 -6.27
N SER A 55 6.88 0.29 -7.14
CA SER A 55 7.47 1.09 -8.21
C SER A 55 6.41 1.64 -9.16
N LYS A 56 5.43 0.82 -9.50
CA LYS A 56 4.33 1.25 -10.37
C LYS A 56 3.50 2.35 -9.70
N LEU A 57 3.14 2.16 -8.43
CA LEU A 57 2.40 3.18 -7.68
C LEU A 57 3.18 4.47 -7.58
N HIS A 58 4.47 4.39 -7.32
CA HIS A 58 5.33 5.56 -7.23
C HIS A 58 5.35 6.32 -8.55
N SER A 59 5.50 5.60 -9.66
CA SER A 59 5.48 6.21 -10.99
C SER A 59 4.14 6.90 -11.28
N GLU A 60 3.04 6.24 -10.93
CA GLU A 60 1.71 6.80 -11.16
C GLU A 60 1.46 8.06 -10.33
N VAL A 61 1.93 8.06 -9.08
CA VAL A 61 1.83 9.25 -8.23
C VAL A 61 2.61 10.41 -8.82
N LEU A 62 3.81 10.13 -9.32
CA LEU A 62 4.62 11.17 -9.96
C LEU A 62 3.93 11.75 -11.20
N GLU A 63 3.28 10.89 -12.00
CA GLU A 63 2.56 11.36 -13.18
C GLU A 63 1.33 12.19 -12.81
N LEU A 64 0.60 11.79 -11.79
CA LEU A 64 -0.65 12.45 -11.39
C LEU A 64 -0.41 13.72 -10.59
N HIS A 65 0.58 13.73 -9.73
CA HIS A 65 0.78 14.81 -8.75
C HIS A 65 2.12 15.52 -8.87
N GLY A 66 3.03 15.04 -9.72
CA GLY A 66 4.35 15.64 -9.91
C GLY A 66 5.36 15.33 -8.82
N GLU A 67 4.92 14.78 -7.69
CA GLU A 67 5.80 14.40 -6.60
C GLU A 67 5.17 13.25 -5.81
N ALA A 68 6.00 12.51 -5.07
CA ALA A 68 5.54 11.38 -4.28
C ALA A 68 5.65 11.69 -2.77
N ARG A 69 5.13 12.83 -2.37
CA ARG A 69 5.13 13.24 -0.96
C ARG A 69 4.27 12.29 -0.15
N ASN A 70 4.74 11.95 1.05
CA ASN A 70 4.01 11.07 1.98
C ASN A 70 3.66 9.72 1.34
N PHE A 71 4.60 9.15 0.60
CA PHE A 71 4.36 7.89 -0.10
C PHE A 71 3.98 6.76 0.86
N THR A 72 4.57 6.74 2.05
CA THR A 72 4.23 5.73 3.07
C THR A 72 2.75 5.83 3.47
N SER A 73 2.26 7.04 3.67
CA SER A 73 0.83 7.25 3.97
C SER A 73 -0.05 6.84 2.80
N LEU A 74 0.39 7.12 1.58
CA LEU A 74 -0.33 6.69 0.38
C LEU A 74 -0.45 5.17 0.34
N LEU A 75 0.60 4.44 0.70
CA LEU A 75 0.56 2.99 0.73
C LEU A 75 -0.45 2.45 1.73
N ARG A 76 -0.52 3.07 2.92
CA ARG A 76 -1.53 2.68 3.91
C ARG A 76 -2.94 2.94 3.38
N CYS A 77 -3.14 4.08 2.76
CA CYS A 77 -4.45 4.41 2.19
C CYS A 77 -4.81 3.52 1.01
N ALA A 78 -3.83 3.09 0.24
CA ALA A 78 -4.06 2.14 -0.85
C ALA A 78 -4.58 0.81 -0.30
N CYS A 79 -4.00 0.34 0.80
CA CYS A 79 -4.49 -0.89 1.45
C CYS A 79 -5.94 -0.73 1.92
N LEU A 80 -6.26 0.42 2.51
CA LEU A 80 -7.61 0.71 2.95
C LEU A 80 -8.60 0.75 1.78
N GLN A 81 -8.21 1.38 0.68
CA GLN A 81 -9.04 1.43 -0.52
C GLN A 81 -9.26 0.04 -1.10
N HIS A 82 -8.23 -0.78 -1.10
CA HIS A 82 -8.35 -2.16 -1.58
C HIS A 82 -9.41 -2.92 -0.76
N LEU A 83 -9.36 -2.80 0.56
CA LEU A 83 -10.32 -3.46 1.43
C LEU A 83 -11.74 -2.94 1.23
N ARG A 84 -11.90 -1.64 1.06
CA ARG A 84 -13.21 -1.03 0.78
C ARG A 84 -13.78 -1.52 -0.54
N ARG A 85 -12.93 -1.62 -1.54
CA ARG A 85 -13.30 -2.12 -2.86
C ARG A 85 -13.76 -3.57 -2.77
N GLU A 86 -13.01 -4.40 -2.05
CA GLU A 86 -13.37 -5.82 -1.86
C GLU A 86 -14.68 -5.97 -1.10
N ALA A 87 -14.97 -5.03 -0.19
CA ALA A 87 -16.20 -5.03 0.58
C ALA A 87 -17.38 -4.38 -0.17
N GLY A 88 -17.14 -3.88 -1.39
CA GLY A 88 -18.19 -3.22 -2.18
C GLY A 88 -18.55 -1.82 -1.67
N LEU A 89 -17.68 -1.21 -0.86
CA LEU A 89 -17.95 0.09 -0.25
C LEU A 89 -17.33 1.26 -1.02
N LEU A 90 -16.55 0.97 -2.06
CA LEU A 90 -15.84 1.98 -2.81
C LEU A 90 -16.26 1.92 -4.27
N ASP A 91 -16.77 3.05 -4.78
CA ASP A 91 -17.02 3.21 -6.19
C ASP A 91 -15.70 3.65 -6.84
N VAL A 92 -15.11 2.75 -7.62
CA VAL A 92 -13.78 2.96 -8.15
C VAL A 92 -13.85 3.61 -9.52
N ALA A 93 -13.82 4.92 -9.55
CA ALA A 93 -13.62 5.65 -10.78
C ALA A 93 -12.12 5.94 -10.92
N PRO A 94 -11.52 5.65 -12.07
CA PRO A 94 -10.10 5.96 -12.25
C PRO A 94 -9.85 7.46 -12.18
N ILE A 95 -8.88 7.87 -11.41
CA ILE A 95 -8.50 9.29 -11.31
C ILE A 95 -8.08 9.81 -12.67
N ALA A 96 -7.43 8.97 -13.46
CA ALA A 96 -6.98 9.36 -14.80
C ALA A 96 -8.12 9.67 -15.77
N ALA A 97 -9.35 9.30 -15.42
CA ALA A 97 -10.52 9.62 -16.25
C ALA A 97 -10.92 11.09 -16.13
N GLU A 98 -10.37 11.78 -15.21
CA GLU A 98 -10.60 13.21 -15.03
C GLU A 98 -9.60 14.02 -15.89
#